data_693fee827c9442f00f8294f966a626fa
#
_entry.id   693fee827c9442f00f8294f966a626fa
#
_cell.length_a   1.000
_cell.length_b   1.000
_cell.length_c   1.000
_cell.angle_alpha   90.00
_cell.angle_beta   90.00
_cell.angle_gamma   90.00
#
_symmetry.space_group_name_H-M   'P 1'
#
loop_
_entity.id
_entity.type
_entity.pdbx_description
1 polymer ?
#
loop_
_entity_poly.entity_id
_entity_poly.type
_entity_poly.pdbx_seq_one_letter_code
_entity_poly.pdbx_strand_id
1 'polypeptide(L)' 'MQATKPAITGAQIRAARAFLHWSVQDLAERCGVSESAISRAEKMDGVPSMQGRNLNAVRTAFEIHGIEFLDSTGLRIRPR' A
#
# COMPACT_ATOMS: atom_id res chain seq x y z
N MET A 1 -5.14 -23.06 10.25
CA MET A 1 -5.86 -21.82 9.92
C MET A 1 -4.88 -20.69 9.73
N GLN A 2 -5.00 -19.98 8.63
CA GLN A 2 -4.10 -18.87 8.34
C GLN A 2 -4.64 -17.57 8.90
N ALA A 3 -3.75 -16.81 9.53
CA ALA A 3 -4.10 -15.45 9.90
C ALA A 3 -4.10 -14.59 8.64
N THR A 4 -5.17 -13.84 8.44
CA THR A 4 -5.28 -12.93 7.31
C THR A 4 -4.71 -11.59 7.72
N LYS A 5 -3.83 -11.04 6.89
CA LYS A 5 -3.31 -9.69 7.15
C LYS A 5 -4.45 -8.68 6.98
N PRO A 6 -4.50 -7.65 7.83
CA PRO A 6 -5.49 -6.59 7.65
C PRO A 6 -5.31 -5.92 6.30
N ALA A 7 -6.41 -5.50 5.69
CA ALA A 7 -6.36 -4.75 4.45
C ALA A 7 -5.72 -3.39 4.71
N ILE A 8 -4.87 -2.94 3.80
CA ILE A 8 -4.25 -1.62 3.95
C ILE A 8 -5.22 -0.54 3.50
N THR A 9 -5.04 0.65 4.03
CA THR A 9 -5.93 1.79 3.75
C THR A 9 -5.27 2.72 2.76
N GLY A 10 -6.09 3.59 2.17
CA GLY A 10 -5.56 4.64 1.29
C GLY A 10 -4.61 5.56 2.02
N ALA A 11 -4.89 5.86 3.30
CA ALA A 11 -4.00 6.68 4.10
C ALA A 11 -2.63 6.01 4.28
N GLN A 12 -2.63 4.70 4.51
CA GLN A 12 -1.37 3.96 4.64
C GLN A 12 -0.59 3.93 3.33
N ILE A 13 -1.29 3.82 2.20
CA ILE A 13 -0.63 3.84 0.89
C ILE A 13 0.07 5.19 0.68
N ARG A 14 -0.64 6.30 0.98
CA ARG A 14 -0.04 7.63 0.87
C ARG A 14 1.19 7.77 1.76
N ALA A 15 1.09 7.32 3.00
CA ALA A 15 2.17 7.45 3.97
C ALA A 15 3.40 6.64 3.55
N ALA A 16 3.18 5.40 3.11
CA ALA A 16 4.28 4.54 2.68
C ALA A 16 4.97 5.11 1.45
N ARG A 17 4.19 5.60 0.50
CA ARG A 17 4.74 6.20 -0.70
C ARG A 17 5.56 7.44 -0.37
N ALA A 18 5.04 8.28 0.51
CA ALA A 18 5.75 9.48 0.94
C ALA A 18 7.07 9.13 1.63
N PHE A 19 7.04 8.12 2.50
CA PHE A 19 8.27 7.72 3.19
C PHE A 19 9.35 7.29 2.20
N LEU A 20 8.97 6.56 1.16
CA LEU A 20 9.93 6.06 0.16
C LEU A 20 10.23 7.09 -0.93
N HIS A 21 9.61 8.25 -0.88
CA HIS A 21 9.74 9.30 -1.91
C HIS A 21 9.33 8.79 -3.30
N TRP A 22 8.34 7.91 -3.34
CA TRP A 22 7.80 7.40 -4.59
C TRP A 22 6.66 8.27 -5.08
N SER A 23 6.65 8.54 -6.38
CA SER A 23 5.47 9.10 -7.03
C SER A 23 4.42 8.00 -7.21
N VAL A 24 3.19 8.38 -7.58
CA VAL A 24 2.17 7.41 -7.94
C VAL A 24 2.66 6.54 -9.11
N GLN A 25 3.34 7.15 -10.07
CA GLN A 25 3.91 6.41 -11.19
C GLN A 25 4.95 5.39 -10.72
N ASP A 26 5.82 5.78 -9.79
CA ASP A 26 6.82 4.86 -9.24
C ASP A 26 6.15 3.63 -8.62
N LEU A 27 5.13 3.86 -7.82
CA LEU A 27 4.40 2.75 -7.19
C LEU A 27 3.72 1.87 -8.23
N ALA A 28 3.07 2.49 -9.22
CA ALA A 28 2.39 1.76 -10.28
C ALA A 28 3.35 0.82 -11.00
N GLU A 29 4.54 1.30 -11.30
CA GLU A 29 5.55 0.49 -11.99
C GLU A 29 6.00 -0.70 -11.15
N ARG A 30 6.06 -0.51 -9.83
CA ARG A 30 6.53 -1.56 -8.93
C ARG A 30 5.49 -2.61 -8.60
N CYS A 31 4.22 -2.24 -8.63
CA CYS A 31 3.16 -3.18 -8.22
C CYS A 31 2.31 -3.68 -9.39
N GLY A 32 2.43 -3.07 -10.57
CA GLY A 32 1.64 -3.49 -11.72
C GLY A 32 0.19 -3.07 -11.68
N VAL A 33 -0.16 -2.14 -10.79
CA VAL A 33 -1.50 -1.57 -10.69
C VAL A 33 -1.48 -0.21 -11.36
N SER A 34 -2.56 0.16 -12.07
CA SER A 34 -2.58 1.39 -12.83
C SER A 34 -2.50 2.63 -11.92
N GLU A 35 -1.95 3.71 -12.45
CA GLU A 35 -1.86 4.97 -11.71
C GLU A 35 -3.22 5.49 -11.29
N SER A 36 -4.22 5.36 -12.18
CA SER A 36 -5.55 5.86 -11.85
C SER A 36 -6.19 5.07 -10.71
N ALA A 37 -5.95 3.75 -10.66
CA ALA A 37 -6.47 2.94 -9.55
C ALA A 37 -5.80 3.33 -8.24
N ILE A 38 -4.48 3.56 -8.26
CA ILE A 38 -3.75 3.99 -7.07
C ILE A 38 -4.25 5.37 -6.62
N SER A 39 -4.39 6.31 -7.56
CA SER A 39 -4.86 7.65 -7.22
C SER A 39 -6.23 7.63 -6.58
N ARG A 40 -7.15 6.81 -7.12
CA ARG A 40 -8.47 6.68 -6.51
C ARG A 40 -8.40 6.07 -5.12
N ALA A 41 -7.55 5.06 -4.95
CA ALA A 41 -7.38 4.42 -3.64
C ALA A 41 -6.87 5.41 -2.61
N GLU A 42 -5.94 6.27 -2.99
CA GLU A 42 -5.35 7.23 -2.06
C GLU A 42 -6.29 8.36 -1.67
N LYS A 43 -7.38 8.55 -2.40
CA LYS A 43 -8.38 9.55 -2.02
C LYS A 43 -9.23 9.11 -0.84
N MET A 44 -9.19 7.82 -0.50
CA MET A 44 -9.93 7.28 0.63
C MET A 44 -9.00 7.13 1.80
N ASP A 45 -9.46 7.50 3.00
CA ASP A 45 -8.65 7.27 4.20
C ASP A 45 -8.76 5.83 4.69
N GLY A 46 -9.87 5.17 4.41
CA GLY A 46 -10.08 3.78 4.79
C GLY A 46 -9.65 2.80 3.71
N VAL A 47 -10.16 1.58 3.81
CA VAL A 47 -9.84 0.53 2.82
C VAL A 47 -10.46 0.91 1.47
N PRO A 48 -9.65 1.00 0.42
CA PRO A 48 -10.17 1.44 -0.87
C PRO A 48 -10.97 0.35 -1.57
N SER A 49 -11.85 0.78 -2.47
CA SER A 49 -12.58 -0.11 -3.37
C SER A 49 -11.66 -0.58 -4.48
N MET A 50 -10.84 -1.57 -4.16
CA MET A 50 -9.85 -2.10 -5.09
C MET A 50 -9.92 -3.61 -4.98
N GLN A 51 -9.70 -4.31 -6.09
CA GLN A 51 -9.68 -5.77 -6.04
C GLN A 51 -8.60 -6.24 -5.07
N GLY A 52 -8.91 -7.32 -4.35
CA GLY A 52 -8.00 -7.84 -3.34
C GLY A 52 -6.61 -8.13 -3.88
N ARG A 53 -6.52 -8.70 -5.09
CA ARG A 53 -5.21 -9.01 -5.67
C ARG A 53 -4.41 -7.73 -5.96
N ASN A 54 -5.08 -6.66 -6.37
CA ASN A 54 -4.41 -5.39 -6.62
C ASN A 54 -3.93 -4.77 -5.32
N LEU A 55 -4.75 -4.82 -4.29
CA LEU A 55 -4.37 -4.31 -2.98
C LEU A 55 -3.20 -5.10 -2.41
N ASN A 56 -3.19 -6.43 -2.59
CA ASN A 56 -2.06 -7.27 -2.19
C ASN A 56 -0.79 -6.94 -2.97
N ALA A 57 -0.90 -6.63 -4.26
CA ALA A 57 0.25 -6.26 -5.06
C ALA A 57 0.87 -4.95 -4.55
N VAL A 58 0.03 -3.99 -4.19
CA VAL A 58 0.49 -2.73 -3.59
C VAL A 58 1.19 -3.00 -2.26
N ARG A 59 0.55 -3.80 -1.39
CA ARG A 59 1.14 -4.17 -0.10
C ARG A 59 2.51 -4.81 -0.28
N THR A 60 2.60 -5.79 -1.19
CA THR A 60 3.84 -6.53 -1.41
C THR A 60 4.96 -5.62 -1.90
N ALA A 61 4.65 -4.68 -2.79
CA ALA A 61 5.65 -3.74 -3.28
C ALA A 61 6.26 -2.94 -2.13
N PHE A 62 5.44 -2.51 -1.19
CA PHE A 62 5.95 -1.79 -0.01
C PHE A 62 6.70 -2.71 0.94
N GLU A 63 6.19 -3.91 1.17
CA GLU A 63 6.83 -4.84 2.11
C GLU A 63 8.24 -5.23 1.66
N ILE A 64 8.43 -5.39 0.37
CA ILE A 64 9.76 -5.68 -0.19
C ILE A 64 10.75 -4.56 0.17
N HIS A 65 10.27 -3.34 0.30
CA HIS A 65 11.10 -2.19 0.62
C HIS A 65 11.11 -1.85 2.11
N GLY A 66 10.70 -2.78 2.96
CA GLY A 66 10.86 -2.64 4.39
C GLY A 66 9.71 -1.97 5.13
N ILE A 67 8.60 -1.71 4.45
CA ILE A 67 7.41 -1.16 5.10
C ILE A 67 6.59 -2.32 5.67
N GLU A 68 6.23 -2.22 6.93
CA GLU A 68 5.34 -3.19 7.57
C GLU A 68 4.06 -2.49 7.96
N PHE A 69 2.92 -2.99 7.50
CA PHE A 69 1.62 -2.39 7.82
C PHE A 69 1.11 -3.02 9.10
N LEU A 70 0.77 -2.17 10.07
CA LEU A 70 0.27 -2.64 11.36
C LEU A 70 -1.24 -2.85 11.24
N ASP A 71 -2.02 -2.11 12.01
CA ASP A 71 -3.48 -2.15 11.83
C ASP A 71 -3.88 -1.18 10.71
N SER A 72 -5.10 -0.71 10.72
CA SER A 72 -5.60 0.17 9.66
C SER A 72 -4.99 1.58 9.68
N THR A 73 -4.24 1.93 10.71
CA THR A 73 -3.75 3.30 10.89
C THR A 73 -2.25 3.45 10.90
N GLY A 74 -1.50 2.36 11.12
CA GLY A 74 -0.07 2.48 11.35
C GLY A 74 0.77 1.73 10.34
N LEU A 75 2.02 2.14 10.25
CA LEU A 75 3.04 1.38 9.53
C LEU A 75 4.36 1.52 10.29
N ARG A 76 5.24 0.59 10.03
CA ARG A 76 6.55 0.56 10.67
C ARG A 76 7.60 0.27 9.62
N ILE A 77 8.75 0.91 9.75
CA ILE A 77 9.87 0.68 8.85
C ILE A 77 10.77 -0.35 9.51
N ARG A 78 10.98 -1.47 8.82
CA ARG A 78 11.88 -2.49 9.34
C ARG A 78 13.32 -2.06 9.11
N PRO A 79 14.20 -2.23 10.12
CA PRO A 79 15.61 -1.91 9.94
C PRO A 79 16.22 -2.89 8.94
N ARG A 80 17.20 -2.41 8.21
CA ARG A 80 17.97 -3.24 7.28
C ARG A 80 19.09 -3.97 7.99
#